data_695ec48180aa8714277f40ddde6d9d59
#
_entry.id   695ec48180aa8714277f40ddde6d9d59
#
_cell.length_a   1.000
_cell.length_b   1.000
_cell.length_c   1.000
_cell.angle_alpha   90.00
_cell.angle_beta   90.00
_cell.angle_gamma   90.00
#
_symmetry.space_group_name_H-M   'P 1'
#
loop_
_entity.id
_entity.type
_entity.pdbx_description
1 polymer ?
#
loop_
_entity_poly.entity_id
_entity_poly.type
_entity_poly.pdbx_seq_one_letter_code
_entity_poly.pdbx_strand_id
1 'polypeptide(L)'
;MDGTSSIRFYRNEDVVKVVGVIPKGHHHLRLLIFFKDQVIVLHEATVAAIVRAYVDIVSHPTRRAVELVQTRLGRDVRKLGYAEVQLVDSLRSENEILNEYNVLFNSTHT
;
A
#
# COMPACT_ATOMS: atom_id res chain seq x y z
N MET A 1 4.81 0.92 -20.57
CA MET A 1 3.39 0.84 -20.28
C MET A 1 3.00 1.96 -19.34
N ASP A 2 1.90 2.50 -19.60
CA ASP A 2 1.39 3.54 -18.74
C ASP A 2 0.54 2.91 -17.64
N GLY A 3 1.01 2.95 -16.41
CA GLY A 3 0.31 2.36 -15.28
C GLY A 3 -1.04 2.99 -15.02
N THR A 4 -1.26 4.22 -15.48
CA THR A 4 -2.51 4.91 -15.21
C THR A 4 -3.69 4.36 -16.01
N SER A 5 -3.41 3.64 -17.11
CA SER A 5 -4.47 3.12 -17.97
C SER A 5 -5.26 2.00 -17.31
N SER A 6 -4.77 1.44 -16.20
CA SER A 6 -5.42 0.31 -15.53
C SER A 6 -5.81 0.62 -14.09
N ILE A 7 -6.01 1.88 -13.77
CA ILE A 7 -6.42 2.25 -12.42
C ILE A 7 -7.86 1.80 -12.19
N ARG A 8 -8.08 1.14 -11.05
CA ARG A 8 -9.40 0.71 -10.62
C ARG A 8 -9.70 1.31 -9.26
N PHE A 9 -10.91 1.79 -9.10
CA PHE A 9 -11.37 2.36 -7.83
C PHE A 9 -12.34 1.38 -7.19
N TYR A 10 -12.08 1.04 -5.93
CA TYR A 10 -12.97 0.22 -5.14
C TYR A 10 -13.49 1.04 -3.97
N ARG A 11 -14.79 1.06 -3.81
CA ARG A 11 -15.44 1.71 -2.68
C ARG A 11 -15.55 0.73 -1.54
N ASN A 12 -15.90 1.24 -0.36
CA ASN A 12 -16.07 0.37 0.79
C ASN A 12 -17.07 -0.74 0.54
N GLU A 13 -18.16 -0.41 -0.17
CA GLU A 13 -19.21 -1.39 -0.45
C GLU A 13 -18.79 -2.44 -1.48
N ASP A 14 -17.68 -2.24 -2.16
CA ASP A 14 -17.17 -3.22 -3.12
C ASP A 14 -16.37 -4.32 -2.44
N VAL A 15 -15.95 -4.09 -1.20
CA VAL A 15 -15.15 -5.06 -0.46
C VAL A 15 -16.09 -6.02 0.26
N VAL A 16 -16.02 -7.29 -0.11
CA VAL A 16 -16.89 -8.31 0.47
C VAL A 16 -16.37 -8.75 1.84
N LYS A 17 -15.06 -8.96 1.94
CA LYS A 17 -14.41 -9.31 3.20
C LYS A 17 -12.90 -9.21 3.09
N VAL A 18 -12.26 -9.16 4.23
CA VAL A 18 -10.80 -9.15 4.33
C VAL A 18 -10.41 -10.31 5.24
N VAL A 19 -9.43 -11.08 4.82
CA VAL A 19 -8.95 -12.24 5.59
C VAL A 19 -7.45 -12.10 5.79
N GLY A 20 -7.03 -12.17 7.05
CA GLY A 20 -5.61 -12.25 7.37
C GLY A 20 -5.29 -13.67 7.78
N VAL A 21 -4.22 -14.23 7.24
CA VAL A 21 -3.85 -15.60 7.53
C VAL A 21 -2.34 -15.78 7.46
N ILE A 22 -1.82 -16.63 8.35
CA ILE A 22 -0.46 -17.15 8.22
C ILE A 22 -0.63 -18.56 7.72
N PRO A 23 -0.33 -18.82 6.44
CA PRO A 23 -0.58 -20.14 5.86
C PRO A 23 0.20 -21.22 6.59
N LYS A 24 -0.34 -22.43 6.60
CA LYS A 24 0.33 -23.55 7.26
C LYS A 24 1.72 -23.75 6.64
N GLY A 25 2.72 -23.86 7.52
CA GLY A 25 4.10 -24.02 7.09
C GLY A 25 4.81 -22.72 6.73
N HIS A 26 4.12 -21.60 6.82
CA HIS A 26 4.71 -20.28 6.57
C HIS A 26 4.85 -19.51 7.87
N HIS A 27 5.62 -18.42 7.82
CA HIS A 27 5.86 -17.60 9.00
C HIS A 27 5.35 -16.17 8.85
N HIS A 28 4.92 -15.79 7.66
CA HIS A 28 4.54 -14.42 7.37
C HIS A 28 3.08 -14.34 6.95
N LEU A 29 2.46 -13.23 7.29
CA LEU A 29 1.07 -12.96 7.00
C LEU A 29 0.81 -12.83 5.50
N ARG A 30 -0.35 -13.30 5.08
CA ARG A 30 -0.96 -12.96 3.80
C ARG A 30 -2.29 -12.29 4.09
N LEU A 31 -2.59 -11.23 3.36
CA LEU A 31 -3.86 -10.55 3.48
C LEU A 31 -4.63 -10.74 2.20
N LEU A 32 -5.85 -11.25 2.31
CA LEU A 32 -6.72 -11.46 1.17
C LEU A 32 -7.83 -10.43 1.22
N ILE A 33 -8.02 -9.72 0.12
CA ILE A 33 -9.11 -8.77 -0.01
C ILE A 33 -10.05 -9.29 -1.07
N PHE A 34 -11.29 -9.58 -0.67
CA PHE A 34 -12.29 -10.15 -1.56
C PHE A 34 -13.19 -9.04 -2.09
N PHE A 35 -13.15 -8.85 -3.39
CA PHE A 35 -14.07 -7.99 -4.12
C PHE A 35 -15.07 -8.88 -4.84
N LYS A 36 -16.12 -8.28 -5.39
CA LYS A 36 -17.13 -9.07 -6.12
C LYS A 36 -16.56 -9.72 -7.37
N ASP A 37 -15.56 -9.08 -7.98
CA ASP A 37 -15.01 -9.51 -9.26
C ASP A 37 -13.65 -10.18 -9.17
N GLN A 38 -12.97 -10.10 -8.01
CA GLN A 38 -11.65 -10.69 -7.88
C GLN A 38 -11.21 -10.76 -6.42
N VAL A 39 -10.16 -11.51 -6.19
CA VAL A 39 -9.50 -11.59 -4.89
C VAL A 39 -8.07 -11.13 -5.07
N ILE A 40 -7.62 -10.25 -4.19
CA ILE A 40 -6.24 -9.77 -4.20
C ILE A 40 -5.54 -10.32 -2.97
N VAL A 41 -4.34 -10.89 -3.16
CA VAL A 41 -3.53 -11.40 -2.06
C VAL A 41 -2.31 -10.51 -1.93
N LEU A 42 -2.10 -9.96 -0.73
CA LEU A 42 -0.94 -9.13 -0.44
C LEU A 42 -0.03 -9.84 0.56
N HIS A 43 1.27 -9.72 0.34
CA HIS A 43 2.26 -10.25 1.26
C HIS A 43 2.48 -9.29 2.42
N GLU A 44 3.05 -9.81 3.49
CA GLU A 44 3.16 -9.07 4.75
C GLU A 44 3.85 -7.72 4.62
N ALA A 45 4.93 -7.63 3.85
CA ALA A 45 5.67 -6.37 3.72
C ALA A 45 4.79 -5.27 3.11
N THR A 46 3.96 -5.61 2.15
CA THR A 46 3.03 -4.65 1.55
C THR A 46 1.94 -4.26 2.54
N VAL A 47 1.42 -5.24 3.28
CA VAL A 47 0.41 -4.96 4.30
C VAL A 47 0.97 -4.01 5.36
N ALA A 48 2.19 -4.26 5.82
CA ALA A 48 2.84 -3.40 6.80
C ALA A 48 3.01 -1.98 6.26
N ALA A 49 3.34 -1.85 4.98
CA ALA A 49 3.49 -0.54 4.35
C ALA A 49 2.16 0.20 4.28
N ILE A 50 1.08 -0.51 3.96
CA ILE A 50 -0.27 0.08 3.92
C ILE A 50 -0.64 0.62 5.30
N VAL A 51 -0.40 -0.18 6.34
CA VAL A 51 -0.71 0.22 7.71
C VAL A 51 0.12 1.44 8.10
N ARG A 52 1.41 1.45 7.75
CA ARG A 52 2.29 2.57 8.06
C ARG A 52 1.82 3.84 7.37
N ALA A 53 1.44 3.75 6.10
CA ALA A 53 0.94 4.91 5.37
C ALA A 53 -0.30 5.48 6.05
N TYR A 54 -1.21 4.60 6.45
CA TYR A 54 -2.42 5.01 7.15
C TYR A 54 -2.07 5.73 8.46
N VAL A 55 -1.21 5.12 9.28
CA VAL A 55 -0.84 5.69 10.58
C VAL A 55 -0.13 7.01 10.41
N ASP A 56 0.76 7.11 9.41
CA ASP A 56 1.50 8.36 9.16
C ASP A 56 0.54 9.51 8.86
N ILE A 57 -0.52 9.24 8.14
CA ILE A 57 -1.49 10.29 7.80
C ILE A 57 -2.36 10.64 9.00
N VAL A 58 -2.94 9.64 9.64
CA VAL A 58 -3.96 9.91 10.67
C VAL A 58 -3.35 10.39 11.98
N SER A 59 -2.06 10.14 12.21
CA SER A 59 -1.43 10.58 13.45
C SER A 59 -0.85 11.99 13.36
N HIS A 60 -0.89 12.62 12.20
CA HIS A 60 -0.36 13.99 12.02
C HIS A 60 -1.47 14.89 11.51
N PRO A 61 -1.87 15.90 12.27
CA PRO A 61 -3.04 16.71 11.92
C PRO A 61 -2.99 17.38 10.56
N THR A 62 -1.79 17.72 10.10
CA THR A 62 -1.64 18.44 8.83
C THR A 62 -1.11 17.59 7.69
N ARG A 63 -0.76 16.34 7.95
CA ARG A 63 -0.19 15.50 6.92
C ARG A 63 -1.28 14.95 6.01
N ARG A 64 -1.12 15.11 4.71
CA ARG A 64 -2.13 14.74 3.75
C ARG A 64 -1.66 13.74 2.70
N ALA A 65 -0.36 13.46 2.65
CA ALA A 65 0.16 12.53 1.65
C ALA A 65 1.44 11.87 2.14
N VAL A 66 1.61 10.62 1.77
CA VAL A 66 2.82 9.86 1.98
C VAL A 66 2.97 8.91 0.80
N GLU A 67 4.20 8.71 0.36
CA GLU A 67 4.45 7.79 -0.74
C GLU A 67 5.54 6.82 -0.32
N LEU A 68 5.24 5.54 -0.45
CA LEU A 68 6.20 4.47 -0.15
C LEU A 68 6.52 3.77 -1.46
N VAL A 69 7.81 3.63 -1.77
CA VAL A 69 8.24 3.08 -3.04
C VAL A 69 9.09 1.83 -2.82
N GLN A 70 9.07 0.98 -3.81
CA GLN A 70 9.81 -0.26 -3.75
C GLN A 70 11.31 0.02 -3.67
N THR A 71 11.98 -0.62 -2.72
CA THR A 71 13.39 -0.45 -2.50
C THR A 71 13.98 -1.81 -2.13
N ARG A 72 15.12 -2.14 -2.70
CA ARG A 72 15.84 -3.37 -2.35
C ARG A 72 16.89 -3.04 -1.30
N LEU A 73 16.75 -3.66 -0.14
CA LEU A 73 17.65 -3.43 0.98
C LEU A 73 18.71 -4.51 1.06
N GLY A 74 19.97 -4.10 1.21
CA GLY A 74 21.07 -5.02 1.41
C GLY A 74 21.04 -5.63 2.80
N ARG A 75 21.87 -6.65 3.01
CA ARG A 75 21.92 -7.37 4.29
C ARG A 75 22.34 -6.47 5.45
N ASP A 76 23.15 -5.46 5.17
CA ASP A 76 23.69 -4.59 6.22
C ASP A 76 22.66 -3.63 6.78
N VAL A 77 21.59 -3.34 6.03
CA VAL A 77 20.64 -2.31 6.45
C VAL A 77 19.27 -2.86 6.79
N ARG A 78 18.99 -4.12 6.49
CA ARG A 78 17.71 -4.71 6.84
C ARG A 78 17.84 -5.56 8.09
N LYS A 79 16.77 -5.61 8.85
CA LYS A 79 16.73 -6.45 10.04
C LYS A 79 16.64 -7.91 9.63
N LEU A 80 17.21 -8.78 10.46
CA LEU A 80 17.15 -10.21 10.25
C LEU A 80 15.69 -10.66 10.15
N GLY A 81 15.37 -11.47 9.16
CA GLY A 81 14.02 -11.97 8.95
C GLY A 81 13.13 -11.05 8.13
N TYR A 82 13.60 -9.85 7.83
CA TYR A 82 12.83 -8.93 7.00
C TYR A 82 13.10 -9.16 5.52
N ALA A 83 12.12 -8.84 4.70
CA ALA A 83 12.25 -9.00 3.26
C ALA A 83 13.32 -8.09 2.68
N GLU A 84 14.01 -8.57 1.66
CA GLU A 84 14.98 -7.76 0.95
C GLU A 84 14.32 -6.62 0.18
N VAL A 85 13.16 -6.88 -0.39
CA VAL A 85 12.38 -5.88 -1.13
C VAL A 85 11.32 -5.32 -0.21
N GLN A 86 11.39 -4.02 0.04
CA GLN A 86 10.46 -3.35 0.95
C GLN A 86 9.95 -2.04 0.34
N LEU A 87 8.89 -1.52 0.93
CA LEU A 87 8.32 -0.23 0.54
C LEU A 87 8.74 0.79 1.58
N VAL A 88 9.49 1.80 1.14
CA VAL A 88 10.03 2.83 2.03
C VAL A 88 9.66 4.22 1.51
N ASP A 89 9.74 5.20 2.41
CA ASP A 89 9.38 6.57 2.08
C ASP A 89 10.20 7.08 0.89
N SER A 90 9.50 7.66 -0.08
CA SER A 90 10.15 8.18 -1.28
C SER A 90 10.93 9.45 -1.02
N LEU A 91 10.66 10.11 0.09
CA LEU A 91 11.25 11.39 0.49
C LEU A 91 10.84 12.55 -0.44
N ARG A 92 9.87 12.33 -1.33
CA ARG A 92 9.31 13.44 -2.09
C ARG A 92 8.48 14.32 -1.16
N SER A 93 8.40 15.59 -1.47
CA SER A 93 7.60 16.50 -0.67
C SER A 93 6.12 16.16 -0.79
N GLU A 94 5.38 16.53 0.23
CA GLU A 94 3.93 16.31 0.24
C GLU A 94 3.27 17.01 -0.95
N ASN A 95 3.71 18.21 -1.28
CA ASN A 95 3.16 18.94 -2.41
C ASN A 95 3.40 18.23 -3.74
N GLU A 96 4.57 17.65 -3.92
CA GLU A 96 4.86 16.89 -5.13
C GLU A 96 3.92 15.68 -5.25
N ILE A 97 3.72 14.98 -4.15
CA ILE A 97 2.83 13.81 -4.14
C ILE A 97 1.40 14.23 -4.44
N LEU A 98 0.92 15.27 -3.77
CA LEU A 98 -0.45 15.76 -3.99
C LEU A 98 -0.64 16.23 -5.42
N ASN A 99 0.34 16.95 -5.98
CA ASN A 99 0.22 17.45 -7.34
C ASN A 99 0.12 16.30 -8.35
N GLU A 100 0.84 15.24 -8.11
CA GLU A 100 0.80 14.10 -9.04
C GLU A 100 -0.51 13.32 -8.94
N TYR A 101 -1.03 13.12 -7.73
CA TYR A 101 -2.13 12.17 -7.55
C TYR A 101 -3.51 12.82 -7.43
N ASN A 102 -3.59 14.11 -7.13
CA ASN A 102 -4.89 14.78 -7.02
C ASN A 102 -5.71 14.68 -8.30
N VAL A 103 -5.05 14.60 -9.45
CA VAL A 103 -5.75 14.52 -10.73
C VAL A 103 -6.65 13.28 -10.80
N LEU A 104 -6.31 12.23 -10.07
CA LEU A 104 -7.12 11.02 -10.06
C LEU A 104 -8.48 11.25 -9.39
N PHE A 105 -8.55 12.21 -8.50
CA PHE A 105 -9.74 12.45 -7.67
C PHE A 105 -10.51 13.71 -8.09
N ASN A 106 -10.02 14.43 -9.07
CA ASN A 106 -10.75 15.57 -9.62
C ASN A 106 -11.79 15.13 -10.64
N SER A 107 -11.86 13.85 -10.91
CA SER A 107 -12.84 13.29 -11.82
C SER A 107 -14.11 12.89 -11.03
N THR A 108 -15.02 12.20 -11.69
CA THR A 108 -16.30 11.82 -11.13
C THR A 108 -16.26 10.53 -10.33
N HIS A 109 -15.11 10.04 -9.96
CA HIS A 109 -14.99 8.77 -9.25
C HIS A 109 -15.41 8.85 -7.78
N THR A 110 -15.51 10.03 -7.25
CA THR A 110 -15.89 10.20 -5.85
C THR A 110 -17.39 10.30 -5.68
#